data_039c62efe60c9e9bc3983758826c6d75
#
_entry.id   039c62efe60c9e9bc3983758826c6d75
#
_cell.length_a   1.000
_cell.length_b   1.000
_cell.length_c   1.000
_cell.angle_alpha   90.00
_cell.angle_beta   90.00
_cell.angle_gamma   90.00
#
_symmetry.space_group_name_H-M   'P 1'
#
loop_
_entity.id
_entity.type
_entity.pdbx_description
1 polymer ?
#
loop_
_entity_poly.entity_id
_entity_poly.type
_entity_poly.pdbx_seq_one_letter_code
_entity_poly.pdbx_strand_id
1 'polypeptide(L)'
;LWGGARASAVERDAAGAVREVTFVRDGAEQRVRCRHLIVADGVRSELGRRLGRKWHRGEVYGIAARSYWRSPRAREEWIHSHLELRDADGVVQPGYGWIFPLGDAPVGGDPDAAAARLRGGADAGADAPGAGGSAAGWVNLGCGALSTAARPAKVNTKKLLSHYAAARSEAWTLGEEQHVTSAMLPMGGAVSGVAGPNWALIGDAAACVNPLNGEGIDYALETAEQVVALICAAGGDGGDLTAAWPALLNEHYGEAFLLARTLARALTHPRFLPAVGPLGLRGPAARVIMPAAARLMGNLVTDEDRDLVARVWRAAGAVTKAARAGSPLWAPAEVAPAS
;
A
#
# COMPACT_ATOMS: atom_id res chain seq x y z
N LEU A 1 21.33 8.07 7.08
CA LEU A 1 20.69 7.03 6.28
C LEU A 1 21.71 5.92 6.01
N TRP A 2 21.33 4.67 6.23
CA TRP A 2 22.13 3.49 5.93
C TRP A 2 21.50 2.73 4.77
N GLY A 3 21.99 2.95 3.56
CA GLY A 3 21.61 2.15 2.39
C GLY A 3 22.23 0.75 2.49
N GLY A 4 21.57 -0.26 1.86
CA GLY A 4 22.06 -1.65 1.85
C GLY A 4 22.01 -2.39 3.20
N ALA A 5 21.54 -1.74 4.28
CA ALA A 5 21.40 -2.36 5.59
C ALA A 5 20.09 -3.13 5.71
N ARG A 6 20.14 -4.41 6.10
CA ARG A 6 18.97 -5.27 6.31
C ARG A 6 18.85 -5.63 7.79
N ALA A 7 17.71 -5.32 8.40
CA ALA A 7 17.41 -5.75 9.77
C ALA A 7 17.29 -7.28 9.84
N SER A 8 18.05 -7.92 10.72
CA SER A 8 18.15 -9.37 10.84
C SER A 8 17.61 -9.90 12.18
N ALA A 9 17.68 -9.10 13.26
CA ALA A 9 17.18 -9.49 14.57
C ALA A 9 16.71 -8.27 15.37
N VAL A 10 15.92 -8.53 16.40
CA VAL A 10 15.47 -7.54 17.37
C VAL A 10 15.51 -8.14 18.76
N GLU A 11 16.11 -7.43 19.72
CA GLU A 11 16.17 -7.81 21.12
C GLU A 11 15.13 -7.00 21.90
N ARG A 12 14.35 -7.69 22.75
CA ARG A 12 13.30 -7.10 23.58
C ARG A 12 13.58 -7.43 25.05
N ASP A 13 13.17 -6.55 25.91
CA ASP A 13 13.13 -6.85 27.34
C ASP A 13 11.90 -7.67 27.75
N ALA A 14 11.78 -7.98 29.03
CA ALA A 14 10.67 -8.74 29.59
C ALA A 14 9.30 -8.07 29.43
N ALA A 15 9.26 -6.74 29.29
CA ALA A 15 8.04 -5.98 29.02
C ALA A 15 7.70 -5.94 27.52
N GLY A 16 8.52 -6.49 26.64
CA GLY A 16 8.34 -6.47 25.19
C GLY A 16 8.86 -5.22 24.48
N ALA A 17 9.52 -4.30 25.22
CA ALA A 17 10.13 -3.13 24.62
C ALA A 17 11.41 -3.50 23.87
N VAL A 18 11.57 -2.95 22.67
CA VAL A 18 12.77 -3.15 21.84
C VAL A 18 13.94 -2.37 22.46
N ARG A 19 15.05 -3.03 22.64
CA ARG A 19 16.30 -2.48 23.18
C ARG A 19 17.37 -2.31 22.13
N GLU A 20 17.46 -3.28 21.22
CA GLU A 20 18.49 -3.30 20.19
C GLU A 20 17.97 -3.95 18.91
N VAL A 21 18.42 -3.44 17.77
CA VAL A 21 18.14 -4.01 16.44
C VAL A 21 19.47 -4.36 15.79
N THR A 22 19.59 -5.59 15.28
CA THR A 22 20.74 -6.05 14.51
C THR A 22 20.49 -5.86 13.03
N PHE A 23 21.46 -5.29 12.34
CA PHE A 23 21.46 -5.09 10.89
C PHE A 23 22.63 -5.83 10.27
N VAL A 24 22.45 -6.37 9.08
CA VAL A 24 23.52 -6.88 8.23
C VAL A 24 23.73 -5.90 7.09
N ARG A 25 24.94 -5.40 6.96
CA ARG A 25 25.38 -4.55 5.86
C ARG A 25 26.76 -5.00 5.38
N ASP A 26 26.93 -5.17 4.07
CA ASP A 26 28.19 -5.63 3.47
C ASP A 26 28.76 -6.90 4.11
N GLY A 27 27.87 -7.81 4.53
CA GLY A 27 28.22 -9.06 5.23
C GLY A 27 28.59 -8.90 6.71
N ALA A 28 28.66 -7.68 7.24
CA ALA A 28 28.97 -7.41 8.64
C ALA A 28 27.71 -7.14 9.46
N GLU A 29 27.64 -7.67 10.68
CA GLU A 29 26.59 -7.36 11.64
C GLU A 29 26.88 -6.06 12.38
N GLN A 30 25.86 -5.23 12.51
CA GLN A 30 25.90 -3.99 13.28
C GLN A 30 24.69 -3.96 14.20
N ARG A 31 24.85 -3.45 15.41
CA ARG A 31 23.81 -3.34 16.42
C ARG A 31 23.51 -1.89 16.75
N VAL A 32 22.23 -1.55 16.81
CA VAL A 32 21.76 -0.19 17.09
C VAL A 32 20.78 -0.23 18.24
N ARG A 33 21.07 0.51 19.30
CA ARG A 33 20.11 0.78 20.38
C ARG A 33 19.20 1.92 19.98
N CYS A 34 17.93 1.78 20.26
CA CYS A 34 16.95 2.81 19.95
C CYS A 34 15.96 2.99 21.13
N ARG A 35 15.47 4.22 21.31
CA ARG A 35 14.38 4.50 22.22
C ARG A 35 13.05 4.06 21.62
N HIS A 36 12.86 4.30 20.34
CA HIS A 36 11.69 3.89 19.58
C HIS A 36 12.09 3.21 18.28
N LEU A 37 11.32 2.23 17.84
CA LEU A 37 11.48 1.54 16.57
C LEU A 37 10.22 1.72 15.72
N ILE A 38 10.35 2.39 14.57
CA ILE A 38 9.29 2.46 13.56
C ILE A 38 9.62 1.49 12.44
N VAL A 39 8.71 0.55 12.20
CA VAL A 39 8.88 -0.51 11.20
C VAL A 39 8.06 -0.17 9.95
N ALA A 40 8.76 0.17 8.88
CA ALA A 40 8.22 0.54 7.57
C ALA A 40 8.74 -0.41 6.47
N ASP A 41 8.85 -1.71 6.76
CA ASP A 41 9.50 -2.72 5.93
C ASP A 41 8.55 -3.36 4.90
N GLY A 42 7.42 -2.72 4.63
CA GLY A 42 6.50 -3.02 3.55
C GLY A 42 5.67 -4.29 3.74
N VAL A 43 5.09 -4.79 2.66
CA VAL A 43 4.10 -5.89 2.68
C VAL A 43 4.59 -7.18 3.34
N ARG A 44 5.86 -7.50 3.19
CA ARG A 44 6.46 -8.71 3.77
C ARG A 44 6.69 -8.58 5.27
N SER A 45 7.04 -7.38 5.70
CA SER A 45 7.30 -7.00 7.08
C SER A 45 8.05 -8.09 7.87
N GLU A 46 9.28 -8.35 7.46
CA GLU A 46 10.10 -9.40 8.10
C GLU A 46 10.38 -9.05 9.56
N LEU A 47 10.67 -7.78 9.81
CA LEU A 47 10.88 -7.30 11.18
C LEU A 47 9.57 -7.30 11.97
N GLY A 48 8.46 -6.88 11.35
CA GLY A 48 7.14 -6.93 11.98
C GLY A 48 6.74 -8.36 12.39
N ARG A 49 7.04 -9.36 11.57
CA ARG A 49 6.80 -10.78 11.95
C ARG A 49 7.63 -11.22 13.16
N ARG A 50 8.87 -10.76 13.29
CA ARG A 50 9.69 -11.03 14.48
C ARG A 50 9.16 -10.34 15.73
N LEU A 51 8.48 -9.21 15.56
CA LEU A 51 7.80 -8.48 16.63
C LEU A 51 6.43 -9.08 17.00
N GLY A 52 5.92 -10.03 16.23
CA GLY A 52 4.64 -10.69 16.51
C GLY A 52 3.51 -10.33 15.57
N ARG A 53 3.78 -9.58 14.48
CA ARG A 53 2.78 -9.31 13.45
C ARG A 53 2.20 -10.59 12.87
N LYS A 54 0.88 -10.70 12.83
CA LYS A 54 0.14 -11.78 12.18
C LYS A 54 -0.72 -11.23 11.05
N TRP A 55 -0.65 -11.84 9.87
CA TRP A 55 -1.52 -11.51 8.76
C TRP A 55 -2.73 -12.45 8.72
N HIS A 56 -3.94 -11.86 8.69
CA HIS A 56 -5.22 -12.57 8.63
C HIS A 56 -5.62 -12.85 7.17
N ARG A 57 -5.11 -13.91 6.60
CA ARG A 57 -5.34 -14.31 5.20
C ARG A 57 -6.79 -14.70 4.88
N GLY A 58 -7.65 -14.86 5.86
CA GLY A 58 -9.09 -15.03 5.68
C GLY A 58 -9.80 -13.78 5.15
N GLU A 59 -9.15 -12.63 5.29
CA GLU A 59 -9.64 -11.36 4.78
C GLU A 59 -9.27 -11.15 3.31
N VAL A 60 -9.86 -10.10 2.69
CA VAL A 60 -9.49 -9.71 1.33
C VAL A 60 -8.06 -9.21 1.29
N TYR A 61 -7.34 -9.57 0.24
CA TYR A 61 -5.98 -9.13 -0.02
C TYR A 61 -5.78 -8.89 -1.52
N GLY A 62 -4.82 -8.06 -1.85
CA GLY A 62 -4.39 -7.84 -3.23
C GLY A 62 -3.32 -8.82 -3.67
N ILE A 63 -3.31 -9.15 -4.95
CA ILE A 63 -2.17 -9.72 -5.63
C ILE A 63 -1.80 -8.78 -6.76
N ALA A 64 -0.54 -8.37 -6.85
CA ALA A 64 -0.13 -7.39 -7.83
C ALA A 64 1.24 -7.74 -8.44
N ALA A 65 1.46 -7.27 -9.66
CA ALA A 65 2.78 -7.24 -10.26
C ALA A 65 2.98 -5.88 -10.97
N ARG A 66 4.20 -5.40 -10.97
CA ARG A 66 4.61 -4.18 -11.64
C ARG A 66 5.99 -4.30 -12.25
N SER A 67 6.24 -3.48 -13.24
CA SER A 67 7.54 -3.27 -13.87
C SER A 67 7.70 -1.81 -14.28
N TYR A 68 8.90 -1.46 -14.69
CA TYR A 68 9.19 -0.14 -15.23
C TYR A 68 9.53 -0.28 -16.71
N TRP A 69 9.07 0.70 -17.50
CA TRP A 69 9.24 0.71 -18.94
C TRP A 69 9.75 2.05 -19.42
N ARG A 70 10.58 2.05 -20.43
CA ARG A 70 10.89 3.27 -21.17
C ARG A 70 9.69 3.64 -22.04
N SER A 71 9.32 4.96 -22.01
CA SER A 71 8.23 5.49 -22.84
C SER A 71 8.45 6.96 -23.13
N PRO A 72 8.17 7.43 -24.35
CA PRO A 72 8.15 8.87 -24.65
C PRO A 72 7.02 9.61 -23.92
N ARG A 73 6.00 8.89 -23.46
CA ARG A 73 4.86 9.43 -22.68
C ARG A 73 5.11 9.49 -21.17
N ALA A 74 6.34 9.29 -20.75
CA ALA A 74 6.72 9.28 -19.34
C ALA A 74 6.55 10.64 -18.62
N ARG A 75 6.34 11.73 -19.36
CA ARG A 75 6.12 13.08 -18.79
C ARG A 75 4.67 13.53 -18.83
N GLU A 76 3.72 12.63 -19.09
CA GLU A 76 2.30 12.95 -18.97
C GLU A 76 1.95 13.34 -17.53
N GLU A 77 1.05 14.28 -17.38
CA GLU A 77 0.65 14.81 -16.07
C GLU A 77 -0.33 13.92 -15.32
N TRP A 78 -0.92 12.93 -16.00
CA TRP A 78 -1.98 12.07 -15.45
C TRP A 78 -1.50 10.66 -15.23
N ILE A 79 -1.91 10.07 -14.12
CA ILE A 79 -1.88 8.63 -13.93
C ILE A 79 -3.03 7.98 -14.69
N HIS A 80 -2.81 6.80 -15.23
CA HIS A 80 -3.81 6.06 -16.00
C HIS A 80 -4.21 4.79 -15.25
N SER A 81 -5.51 4.59 -15.11
CA SER A 81 -6.10 3.37 -14.51
C SER A 81 -7.04 2.70 -15.49
N HIS A 82 -6.86 1.42 -15.73
CA HIS A 82 -7.63 0.63 -16.68
C HIS A 82 -8.47 -0.40 -15.91
N LEU A 83 -9.74 -0.10 -15.70
CA LEU A 83 -10.63 -0.88 -14.84
C LEU A 83 -11.08 -2.21 -15.45
N GLU A 84 -10.97 -2.40 -16.77
CA GLU A 84 -11.26 -3.67 -17.45
C GLU A 84 -9.96 -4.45 -17.66
N LEU A 85 -9.46 -5.07 -16.60
CA LEU A 85 -8.30 -5.95 -16.68
C LEU A 85 -8.74 -7.34 -17.14
N ARG A 86 -8.15 -7.82 -18.24
CA ARG A 86 -8.39 -9.17 -18.77
C ARG A 86 -7.09 -9.96 -18.82
N ASP A 87 -7.21 -11.26 -18.60
CA ASP A 87 -6.11 -12.18 -18.84
C ASP A 87 -6.00 -12.58 -20.33
N ALA A 88 -5.05 -13.46 -20.66
CA ALA A 88 -4.81 -13.92 -22.03
C ALA A 88 -6.00 -14.69 -22.64
N ASP A 89 -6.85 -15.28 -21.80
CA ASP A 89 -8.05 -15.99 -22.22
C ASP A 89 -9.28 -15.04 -22.32
N GLY A 90 -9.07 -13.74 -22.12
CA GLY A 90 -10.10 -12.71 -22.18
C GLY A 90 -10.98 -12.63 -20.93
N VAL A 91 -10.67 -13.39 -19.88
CA VAL A 91 -11.43 -13.40 -18.63
C VAL A 91 -11.19 -12.14 -17.85
N VAL A 92 -12.28 -11.45 -17.46
CA VAL A 92 -12.20 -10.23 -16.65
C VAL A 92 -11.72 -10.59 -15.24
N GLN A 93 -10.67 -9.90 -14.81
CA GLN A 93 -10.11 -10.04 -13.46
C GLN A 93 -10.73 -9.02 -12.49
N PRO A 94 -10.94 -9.37 -11.21
CA PRO A 94 -11.46 -8.45 -10.20
C PRO A 94 -10.37 -7.47 -9.75
N GLY A 95 -9.96 -6.57 -10.64
CA GLY A 95 -8.88 -5.65 -10.40
C GLY A 95 -8.71 -4.65 -11.55
N TYR A 96 -7.55 -4.05 -11.64
CA TYR A 96 -7.24 -3.04 -12.64
C TYR A 96 -5.76 -3.03 -13.01
N GLY A 97 -5.45 -2.41 -14.15
CA GLY A 97 -4.10 -2.09 -14.56
C GLY A 97 -3.82 -0.60 -14.39
N TRP A 98 -2.58 -0.23 -14.15
CA TRP A 98 -2.16 1.16 -14.04
C TRP A 98 -0.92 1.46 -14.86
N ILE A 99 -0.78 2.74 -15.24
CA ILE A 99 0.45 3.30 -15.80
C ILE A 99 0.67 4.66 -15.15
N PHE A 100 1.78 4.81 -14.45
CA PHE A 100 2.18 6.05 -13.77
C PHE A 100 3.40 6.63 -14.46
N PRO A 101 3.27 7.79 -15.13
CA PRO A 101 4.41 8.51 -15.66
C PRO A 101 5.34 8.96 -14.52
N LEU A 102 6.64 8.76 -14.70
CA LEU A 102 7.66 9.08 -13.70
C LEU A 102 8.70 10.10 -14.21
N GLY A 103 8.57 10.54 -15.45
CA GLY A 103 9.55 11.42 -16.07
C GLY A 103 10.91 10.77 -16.21
N ASP A 104 11.94 11.52 -15.89
CA ASP A 104 13.35 11.11 -15.95
C ASP A 104 13.85 10.57 -14.60
N ALA A 105 12.95 10.36 -13.63
CA ALA A 105 13.35 9.84 -12.32
C ALA A 105 14.06 8.49 -12.48
N PRO A 106 15.21 8.29 -11.85
CA PRO A 106 15.93 7.03 -11.91
C PRO A 106 15.09 5.92 -11.26
N VAL A 107 14.95 4.81 -11.97
CA VAL A 107 14.18 3.65 -11.50
C VAL A 107 15.16 2.55 -11.11
N GLY A 108 15.04 2.03 -9.90
CA GLY A 108 15.91 0.95 -9.42
C GLY A 108 17.36 1.40 -9.14
N GLY A 109 17.57 2.67 -8.89
CA GLY A 109 18.88 3.22 -8.55
C GLY A 109 19.42 2.67 -7.23
N ASP A 110 20.74 2.68 -7.12
CA ASP A 110 21.48 2.43 -5.88
C ASP A 110 20.86 3.25 -4.73
N PRO A 111 20.40 2.61 -3.65
CA PRO A 111 19.83 3.31 -2.49
C PRO A 111 20.80 4.35 -1.89
N ASP A 112 22.12 4.15 -2.03
CA ASP A 112 23.12 5.12 -1.57
C ASP A 112 23.19 6.36 -2.50
N ALA A 113 22.98 6.20 -3.81
CA ALA A 113 22.86 7.32 -4.73
C ALA A 113 21.58 8.13 -4.48
N ALA A 114 20.46 7.47 -4.19
CA ALA A 114 19.22 8.15 -3.78
C ALA A 114 19.40 8.90 -2.44
N ALA A 115 20.08 8.29 -1.48
CA ALA A 115 20.39 8.89 -0.20
C ALA A 115 21.35 10.09 -0.31
N ALA A 116 22.31 10.04 -1.24
CA ALA A 116 23.22 11.15 -1.50
C ALA A 116 22.48 12.38 -2.06
N ARG A 117 21.51 12.15 -2.94
CA ARG A 117 20.64 13.23 -3.48
C ARG A 117 19.79 13.90 -2.41
N LEU A 118 19.20 13.12 -1.49
CA LEU A 118 18.44 13.65 -0.37
C LEU A 118 19.29 14.45 0.62
N ARG A 119 20.59 14.15 0.72
CA ARG A 119 21.55 14.90 1.55
C ARG A 119 22.10 16.16 0.87
N GLY A 120 22.07 16.20 -0.47
CA GLY A 120 22.67 17.28 -1.26
C GLY A 120 21.85 18.58 -1.37
N GLY A 121 20.68 18.65 -0.76
CA GLY A 121 19.83 19.86 -0.81
C GLY A 121 19.29 20.16 -2.20
N ALA A 122 18.31 21.05 -2.29
CA ALA A 122 17.61 21.47 -3.52
C ALA A 122 18.46 22.29 -4.51
N ASP A 123 19.77 22.40 -4.32
CA ASP A 123 20.70 23.17 -5.15
C ASP A 123 21.51 22.35 -6.18
N ALA A 124 21.12 21.07 -6.42
CA ALA A 124 21.64 20.37 -7.59
C ALA A 124 20.93 20.98 -8.82
N GLY A 125 21.57 22.03 -9.36
CA GLY A 125 21.09 22.83 -10.46
C GLY A 125 20.53 22.01 -11.60
N ALA A 126 19.46 22.51 -12.14
CA ALA A 126 18.89 22.17 -13.43
C ALA A 126 19.88 22.54 -14.56
N ASP A 127 21.01 21.85 -14.65
CA ASP A 127 21.75 21.77 -15.89
C ASP A 127 21.05 20.72 -16.75
N ALA A 128 20.03 21.20 -17.46
CA ALA A 128 19.43 20.48 -18.55
C ALA A 128 20.50 20.25 -19.63
N PRO A 129 20.87 19.01 -19.97
CA PRO A 129 21.54 18.78 -21.23
C PRO A 129 20.55 19.11 -22.37
N GLY A 130 21.04 19.82 -23.36
CA GLY A 130 20.36 20.49 -24.44
C GLY A 130 19.21 19.72 -25.11
N ALA A 131 18.26 20.54 -25.56
CA ALA A 131 17.21 20.17 -26.47
C ALA A 131 17.77 19.47 -27.72
N GLY A 132 17.50 18.15 -27.82
CA GLY A 132 17.92 17.42 -29.01
C GLY A 132 17.80 15.91 -28.79
N GLY A 133 16.56 15.39 -28.79
CA GLY A 133 16.27 13.96 -28.75
C GLY A 133 15.19 13.67 -27.72
N SER A 134 14.08 13.07 -28.16
CA SER A 134 13.02 12.57 -27.29
C SER A 134 13.58 11.42 -26.44
N ALA A 135 14.30 11.76 -25.37
CA ALA A 135 14.78 10.77 -24.42
C ALA A 135 13.56 10.20 -23.70
N ALA A 136 13.25 8.94 -23.97
CA ALA A 136 12.18 8.22 -23.30
C ALA A 136 12.47 8.15 -21.79
N GLY A 137 11.55 8.71 -20.99
CA GLY A 137 11.59 8.60 -19.53
C GLY A 137 11.04 7.26 -19.06
N TRP A 138 10.74 7.14 -17.77
CA TRP A 138 10.21 5.91 -17.17
C TRP A 138 8.71 6.00 -16.88
N VAL A 139 8.03 4.90 -17.04
CA VAL A 139 6.68 4.67 -16.53
C VAL A 139 6.66 3.46 -15.61
N ASN A 140 5.91 3.53 -14.51
CA ASN A 140 5.57 2.37 -13.68
C ASN A 140 4.29 1.77 -14.23
N LEU A 141 4.39 0.60 -14.83
CA LEU A 141 3.25 -0.15 -15.34
C LEU A 141 3.00 -1.36 -14.46
N GLY A 142 1.75 -1.54 -14.06
CA GLY A 142 1.40 -2.66 -13.22
C GLY A 142 -0.05 -3.08 -13.33
N CYS A 143 -0.36 -4.19 -12.72
CA CYS A 143 -1.71 -4.69 -12.59
C CYS A 143 -1.89 -5.44 -11.28
N GLY A 144 -3.11 -5.43 -10.77
CA GLY A 144 -3.46 -6.13 -9.55
C GLY A 144 -4.88 -6.66 -9.58
N ALA A 145 -5.13 -7.71 -8.79
CA ALA A 145 -6.45 -8.28 -8.62
C ALA A 145 -6.71 -8.56 -7.14
N LEU A 146 -7.99 -8.49 -6.77
CA LEU A 146 -8.46 -8.85 -5.44
C LEU A 146 -8.57 -10.36 -5.29
N SER A 147 -8.27 -10.84 -4.09
CA SER A 147 -8.30 -12.25 -3.74
C SER A 147 -8.83 -12.45 -2.33
N THR A 148 -9.44 -13.60 -2.07
CA THR A 148 -9.81 -14.05 -0.73
C THR A 148 -9.49 -15.53 -0.59
N ALA A 149 -9.40 -16.06 0.63
CA ALA A 149 -9.22 -17.50 0.85
C ALA A 149 -10.32 -18.33 0.20
N ALA A 150 -11.58 -17.84 0.21
CA ALA A 150 -12.73 -18.54 -0.38
C ALA A 150 -12.77 -18.39 -1.92
N ARG A 151 -12.23 -17.33 -2.46
CA ARG A 151 -12.18 -17.03 -3.91
C ARG A 151 -10.78 -16.52 -4.27
N PRO A 152 -9.78 -17.42 -4.28
CA PRO A 152 -8.43 -17.04 -4.66
C PRO A 152 -8.41 -16.67 -6.14
N ALA A 153 -7.78 -15.55 -6.46
CA ALA A 153 -7.51 -15.19 -7.85
C ALA A 153 -6.54 -16.22 -8.46
N LYS A 154 -7.06 -17.01 -9.40
CA LYS A 154 -6.31 -18.07 -10.07
C LYS A 154 -5.51 -17.50 -11.25
N VAL A 155 -4.72 -16.47 -10.98
CA VAL A 155 -3.97 -15.78 -12.03
C VAL A 155 -2.49 -15.70 -11.66
N ASN A 156 -1.65 -15.98 -12.64
CA ASN A 156 -0.22 -15.70 -12.53
C ASN A 156 -0.03 -14.21 -12.81
N THR A 157 0.27 -13.44 -11.75
CA THR A 157 0.38 -11.98 -11.82
C THR A 157 1.45 -11.50 -12.80
N LYS A 158 2.55 -12.22 -12.95
CA LYS A 158 3.59 -11.86 -13.92
C LYS A 158 3.13 -12.08 -15.37
N LYS A 159 2.40 -13.19 -15.64
CA LYS A 159 1.80 -13.42 -16.97
C LYS A 159 0.72 -12.37 -17.26
N LEU A 160 -0.10 -12.02 -16.26
CA LEU A 160 -1.09 -10.97 -16.38
C LEU A 160 -0.45 -9.61 -16.68
N LEU A 161 0.66 -9.28 -15.99
CA LEU A 161 1.44 -8.08 -16.25
C LEU A 161 1.98 -8.04 -17.68
N SER A 162 2.60 -9.13 -18.15
CA SER A 162 3.13 -9.21 -19.52
C SER A 162 2.01 -9.05 -20.57
N HIS A 163 0.84 -9.68 -20.34
CA HIS A 163 -0.31 -9.54 -21.23
C HIS A 163 -0.84 -8.08 -21.22
N TYR A 164 -0.96 -7.48 -20.04
CA TYR A 164 -1.40 -6.09 -19.90
C TYR A 164 -0.41 -5.12 -20.56
N ALA A 165 0.90 -5.32 -20.38
CA ALA A 165 1.93 -4.51 -21.01
C ALA A 165 1.88 -4.64 -22.55
N ALA A 166 1.74 -5.85 -23.08
CA ALA A 166 1.58 -6.08 -24.52
C ALA A 166 0.36 -5.35 -25.10
N ALA A 167 -0.78 -5.38 -24.40
CA ALA A 167 -2.00 -4.69 -24.79
C ALA A 167 -1.88 -3.13 -24.75
N ARG A 168 -0.88 -2.60 -24.08
CA ARG A 168 -0.62 -1.14 -23.95
C ARG A 168 0.62 -0.69 -24.72
N SER A 169 1.41 -1.63 -25.24
CA SER A 169 2.72 -1.36 -25.84
C SER A 169 2.66 -0.35 -26.97
N GLU A 170 1.73 -0.50 -27.91
CA GLU A 170 1.57 0.44 -29.03
C GLU A 170 1.20 1.84 -28.54
N ALA A 171 0.15 1.96 -27.71
CA ALA A 171 -0.37 3.24 -27.25
C ALA A 171 0.64 4.02 -26.39
N TRP A 172 1.52 3.31 -25.68
CA TRP A 172 2.53 3.91 -24.79
C TRP A 172 3.93 3.89 -25.38
N THR A 173 4.11 3.29 -26.54
CA THR A 173 5.43 3.08 -27.17
C THR A 173 6.40 2.51 -26.15
N LEU A 174 5.98 1.38 -25.49
CA LEU A 174 6.78 0.78 -24.43
C LEU A 174 8.06 0.17 -25.01
N GLY A 175 9.19 0.55 -24.43
CA GLY A 175 10.53 0.08 -24.80
C GLY A 175 11.01 -1.05 -23.90
N GLU A 176 12.12 -0.82 -23.22
CA GLU A 176 12.76 -1.82 -22.35
C GLU A 176 12.02 -1.98 -21.02
N GLU A 177 11.77 -3.23 -20.60
CA GLU A 177 11.21 -3.58 -19.28
C GLU A 177 12.33 -3.77 -18.24
N GLN A 178 12.12 -3.22 -17.06
CA GLN A 178 13.03 -3.40 -15.93
C GLN A 178 12.28 -3.67 -14.62
N HIS A 179 12.96 -4.34 -13.69
CA HIS A 179 12.54 -4.52 -12.29
C HIS A 179 11.13 -5.12 -12.11
N VAL A 180 10.86 -6.24 -12.78
CA VAL A 180 9.60 -6.98 -12.60
C VAL A 180 9.50 -7.49 -11.17
N THR A 181 8.49 -7.03 -10.44
CA THR A 181 8.22 -7.45 -9.07
C THR A 181 6.77 -7.89 -8.91
N SER A 182 6.51 -8.77 -7.95
CA SER A 182 5.16 -9.17 -7.59
C SER A 182 5.03 -9.37 -6.09
N ALA A 183 3.86 -9.06 -5.54
CA ALA A 183 3.58 -9.19 -4.13
C ALA A 183 2.12 -9.56 -3.86
N MET A 184 1.90 -10.16 -2.70
CA MET A 184 0.59 -10.23 -2.05
C MET A 184 0.52 -9.10 -1.03
N LEU A 185 -0.57 -8.34 -1.06
CA LEU A 185 -0.75 -7.13 -0.26
C LEU A 185 -1.79 -7.37 0.83
N PRO A 186 -1.39 -7.45 2.10
CA PRO A 186 -2.35 -7.30 3.20
C PRO A 186 -3.01 -5.94 3.11
N MET A 187 -4.32 -5.88 3.18
CA MET A 187 -5.07 -4.64 2.96
C MET A 187 -6.04 -4.37 4.10
N GLY A 188 -6.42 -3.11 4.27
CA GLY A 188 -7.49 -2.68 5.14
C GLY A 188 -7.32 -3.12 6.59
N GLY A 189 -6.12 -3.02 7.13
CA GLY A 189 -5.84 -3.37 8.51
C GLY A 189 -5.93 -4.87 8.84
N ALA A 190 -5.86 -5.77 7.84
CA ALA A 190 -5.98 -7.21 8.05
C ALA A 190 -4.75 -7.86 8.72
N VAL A 191 -4.19 -7.19 9.70
CA VAL A 191 -3.06 -7.65 10.52
C VAL A 191 -3.30 -7.36 11.99
N SER A 192 -2.67 -8.12 12.87
CA SER A 192 -2.60 -7.88 14.32
C SER A 192 -1.15 -7.80 14.77
N GLY A 193 -0.93 -7.31 16.01
CA GLY A 193 0.40 -7.13 16.57
C GLY A 193 1.18 -6.05 15.83
N VAL A 194 0.59 -4.86 15.69
CA VAL A 194 1.18 -3.73 14.96
C VAL A 194 1.92 -2.76 15.85
N ALA A 195 1.92 -2.98 17.16
CA ALA A 195 2.65 -2.15 18.13
C ALA A 195 3.05 -2.93 19.37
N GLY A 196 3.98 -2.39 20.10
CA GLY A 196 4.39 -2.77 21.44
C GLY A 196 4.85 -1.54 22.22
N PRO A 197 5.47 -1.71 23.39
CA PRO A 197 5.70 -0.57 24.29
C PRO A 197 6.42 0.61 23.65
N ASN A 198 7.41 0.37 22.80
CA ASN A 198 8.19 1.44 22.15
C ASN A 198 8.42 1.20 20.65
N TRP A 199 7.55 0.44 20.02
CA TRP A 199 7.65 0.17 18.58
C TRP A 199 6.27 0.16 17.91
N ALA A 200 6.24 0.53 16.64
CA ALA A 200 5.04 0.54 15.84
C ALA A 200 5.34 0.17 14.38
N LEU A 201 4.38 -0.49 13.73
CA LEU A 201 4.37 -0.74 12.30
C LEU A 201 3.54 0.33 11.60
N ILE A 202 4.00 0.78 10.43
CA ILE A 202 3.32 1.80 9.60
C ILE A 202 3.17 1.35 8.15
N GLY A 203 2.35 2.04 7.39
CA GLY A 203 2.13 1.78 5.96
C GLY A 203 1.74 0.33 5.68
N ASP A 204 2.32 -0.27 4.65
CA ASP A 204 2.04 -1.66 4.24
C ASP A 204 2.40 -2.69 5.32
N ALA A 205 3.38 -2.39 6.17
CA ALA A 205 3.72 -3.27 7.29
C ALA A 205 2.56 -3.37 8.28
N ALA A 206 1.78 -2.30 8.46
CA ALA A 206 0.56 -2.29 9.24
C ALA A 206 -0.70 -2.62 8.41
N ALA A 207 -0.56 -3.04 7.13
CA ALA A 207 -1.66 -3.24 6.20
C ALA A 207 -2.54 -1.98 6.00
N CYS A 208 -1.96 -0.79 6.13
CA CYS A 208 -2.60 0.48 5.81
C CYS A 208 -2.61 0.67 4.28
N VAL A 209 -3.40 -0.15 3.62
CA VAL A 209 -3.58 -0.19 2.16
C VAL A 209 -5.07 -0.23 1.89
N ASN A 210 -5.55 0.63 1.01
CA ASN A 210 -6.96 0.68 0.64
C ASN A 210 -7.41 -0.64 -0.02
N PRO A 211 -8.43 -1.32 0.51
CA PRO A 211 -8.87 -2.60 -0.03
C PRO A 211 -9.50 -2.54 -1.42
N LEU A 212 -9.94 -1.38 -1.90
CA LEU A 212 -10.61 -1.24 -3.18
C LEU A 212 -9.63 -1.07 -4.34
N ASN A 213 -8.57 -0.29 -4.13
CA ASN A 213 -7.62 0.07 -5.19
C ASN A 213 -6.18 -0.36 -4.92
N GLY A 214 -5.86 -0.84 -3.71
CA GLY A 214 -4.49 -1.24 -3.37
C GLY A 214 -3.54 -0.07 -3.16
N GLU A 215 -4.05 1.15 -3.01
CA GLU A 215 -3.24 2.32 -2.70
C GLU A 215 -2.75 2.25 -1.25
N GLY A 216 -1.48 2.59 -1.04
CA GLY A 216 -0.84 2.53 0.26
C GLY A 216 0.21 3.61 0.48
N ILE A 217 0.56 4.40 -0.56
CA ILE A 217 1.64 5.39 -0.47
C ILE A 217 1.23 6.56 0.43
N ASP A 218 0.03 7.10 0.23
CA ASP A 218 -0.57 8.15 1.05
C ASP A 218 -0.71 7.70 2.51
N TYR A 219 -1.29 6.53 2.75
CA TYR A 219 -1.41 5.95 4.10
C TYR A 219 -0.06 5.71 4.78
N ALA A 220 0.98 5.37 4.01
CA ALA A 220 2.31 5.20 4.57
C ALA A 220 2.89 6.54 5.06
N LEU A 221 2.67 7.62 4.32
CA LEU A 221 3.08 8.97 4.70
C LEU A 221 2.29 9.48 5.90
N GLU A 222 0.96 9.36 5.87
CA GLU A 222 0.07 9.75 6.97
C GLU A 222 0.38 8.99 8.27
N THR A 223 0.53 7.67 8.19
CA THR A 223 0.85 6.86 9.39
C THR A 223 2.24 7.15 9.93
N ALA A 224 3.19 7.58 9.09
CA ALA A 224 4.50 8.03 9.55
C ALA A 224 4.40 9.34 10.35
N GLU A 225 3.63 10.30 9.86
CA GLU A 225 3.36 11.55 10.56
C GLU A 225 2.63 11.31 11.88
N GLN A 226 1.56 10.52 11.86
CA GLN A 226 0.72 10.21 13.02
C GLN A 226 1.50 9.51 14.13
N VAL A 227 2.34 8.51 13.81
CA VAL A 227 3.12 7.80 14.83
C VAL A 227 4.18 8.70 15.46
N VAL A 228 4.80 9.58 14.68
CA VAL A 228 5.75 10.56 15.20
C VAL A 228 5.05 11.56 16.11
N ALA A 229 3.90 12.09 15.70
CA ALA A 229 3.09 12.99 16.53
C ALA A 229 2.70 12.33 17.85
N LEU A 230 2.26 11.06 17.81
CA LEU A 230 1.91 10.30 19.02
C LEU A 230 3.10 10.15 19.98
N ILE A 231 4.28 9.81 19.47
CA ILE A 231 5.51 9.70 20.27
C ILE A 231 5.90 11.04 20.88
N CYS A 232 5.84 12.12 20.11
CA CYS A 232 6.19 13.47 20.59
C CYS A 232 5.21 13.99 21.64
N ALA A 233 3.91 13.76 21.47
CA ALA A 233 2.88 14.16 22.42
C ALA A 233 3.05 13.51 23.82
N ALA A 234 3.60 12.29 23.85
CA ALA A 234 3.91 11.58 25.09
C ALA A 234 5.22 12.04 25.79
N GLY A 235 5.75 13.21 25.43
CA GLY A 235 6.92 13.80 26.09
C GLY A 235 8.28 13.26 25.60
N GLY A 236 8.32 12.59 24.45
CA GLY A 236 9.55 12.07 23.84
C GLY A 236 10.10 10.79 24.47
N ASP A 237 9.67 10.43 25.69
CA ASP A 237 9.90 9.10 26.28
C ASP A 237 8.90 8.07 25.76
N GLY A 238 7.99 8.53 24.87
CA GLY A 238 6.98 7.78 24.15
C GLY A 238 6.20 6.87 25.08
N GLY A 239 4.98 7.25 25.46
CA GLY A 239 4.11 6.37 26.22
C GLY A 239 3.98 4.99 25.56
N ASP A 240 3.38 4.03 26.24
CA ASP A 240 3.16 2.68 25.70
C ASP A 240 2.32 2.72 24.42
N LEU A 241 2.95 2.41 23.30
CA LEU A 241 2.31 2.40 21.97
C LEU A 241 1.42 1.17 21.74
N THR A 242 1.48 0.16 22.62
CA THR A 242 0.78 -1.13 22.44
C THR A 242 -0.72 -0.98 22.21
N ALA A 243 -1.36 -0.08 22.97
CA ALA A 243 -2.78 0.21 22.82
C ALA A 243 -3.04 1.50 22.04
N ALA A 244 -2.20 2.51 22.22
CA ALA A 244 -2.41 3.84 21.65
C ALA A 244 -2.34 3.84 20.13
N TRP A 245 -1.36 3.15 19.54
CA TRP A 245 -1.18 3.10 18.09
C TRP A 245 -2.32 2.36 17.36
N PRO A 246 -2.71 1.14 17.73
CA PRO A 246 -3.87 0.48 17.13
C PRO A 246 -5.18 1.26 17.30
N ALA A 247 -5.37 1.94 18.45
CA ALA A 247 -6.55 2.76 18.69
C ALA A 247 -6.62 3.93 17.69
N LEU A 248 -5.51 4.63 17.49
CA LEU A 248 -5.40 5.75 16.55
C LEU A 248 -5.64 5.30 15.11
N LEU A 249 -5.06 4.18 14.68
CA LEU A 249 -5.34 3.60 13.36
C LEU A 249 -6.83 3.27 13.18
N ASN A 250 -7.47 2.68 14.21
CA ASN A 250 -8.91 2.37 14.19
C ASN A 250 -9.78 3.62 14.15
N GLU A 251 -9.38 4.68 14.82
CA GLU A 251 -10.07 5.97 14.80
C GLU A 251 -10.06 6.58 13.40
N HIS A 252 -8.88 6.67 12.78
CA HIS A 252 -8.73 7.32 11.47
C HIS A 252 -9.23 6.47 10.30
N TYR A 253 -8.99 5.15 10.30
CA TYR A 253 -9.21 4.32 9.12
C TYR A 253 -10.21 3.18 9.32
N GLY A 254 -10.58 2.88 10.57
CA GLY A 254 -11.32 1.66 10.90
C GLY A 254 -12.64 1.50 10.15
N GLU A 255 -13.48 2.54 10.11
CA GLU A 255 -14.77 2.51 9.42
C GLU A 255 -14.61 2.39 7.90
N ALA A 256 -13.76 3.23 7.33
CA ALA A 256 -13.51 3.25 5.88
C ALA A 256 -12.93 1.92 5.41
N PHE A 257 -11.96 1.36 6.13
CA PHE A 257 -11.33 0.10 5.75
C PHE A 257 -12.26 -1.12 5.92
N LEU A 258 -13.11 -1.16 6.95
CA LEU A 258 -14.11 -2.22 7.10
C LEU A 258 -15.14 -2.21 5.97
N LEU A 259 -15.63 -1.04 5.60
CA LEU A 259 -16.55 -0.88 4.48
C LEU A 259 -15.88 -1.24 3.16
N ALA A 260 -14.68 -0.71 2.91
CA ALA A 260 -13.90 -1.00 1.71
C ALA A 260 -13.59 -2.50 1.57
N ARG A 261 -13.22 -3.20 2.66
CA ARG A 261 -13.04 -4.67 2.68
C ARG A 261 -14.31 -5.41 2.33
N THR A 262 -15.46 -4.92 2.78
CA THR A 262 -16.76 -5.54 2.49
C THR A 262 -17.09 -5.41 1.01
N LEU A 263 -16.90 -4.22 0.43
CA LEU A 263 -17.08 -3.98 -1.01
C LEU A 263 -16.06 -4.75 -1.85
N ALA A 264 -14.79 -4.73 -1.47
CA ALA A 264 -13.74 -5.47 -2.15
C ALA A 264 -14.01 -6.99 -2.17
N ARG A 265 -14.57 -7.52 -1.09
CA ARG A 265 -15.01 -8.93 -1.02
C ARG A 265 -16.16 -9.22 -1.99
N ALA A 266 -17.09 -8.28 -2.19
CA ALA A 266 -18.14 -8.40 -3.21
C ALA A 266 -17.55 -8.37 -4.64
N LEU A 267 -16.54 -7.51 -4.88
CA LEU A 267 -15.85 -7.44 -6.19
C LEU A 267 -15.18 -8.75 -6.59
N THR A 268 -14.74 -9.58 -5.63
CA THR A 268 -14.18 -10.90 -5.94
C THR A 268 -15.22 -11.92 -6.43
N HIS A 269 -16.52 -11.57 -6.40
CA HIS A 269 -17.56 -12.48 -6.89
C HIS A 269 -17.62 -12.45 -8.42
N PRO A 270 -17.47 -13.58 -9.15
CA PRO A 270 -17.34 -13.60 -10.61
C PRO A 270 -18.49 -12.93 -11.38
N ARG A 271 -19.69 -12.94 -10.81
CA ARG A 271 -20.90 -12.35 -11.41
C ARG A 271 -21.09 -10.88 -11.08
N PHE A 272 -20.36 -10.33 -10.11
CA PHE A 272 -20.62 -8.98 -9.60
C PHE A 272 -20.21 -7.92 -10.64
N LEU A 273 -18.97 -7.94 -11.12
CA LEU A 273 -18.48 -6.98 -12.11
C LEU A 273 -19.24 -7.03 -13.45
N PRO A 274 -19.53 -8.22 -14.03
CA PRO A 274 -20.36 -8.30 -15.23
C PRO A 274 -21.76 -7.75 -15.07
N ALA A 275 -22.36 -7.89 -13.85
CA ALA A 275 -23.73 -7.42 -13.59
C ALA A 275 -23.78 -5.90 -13.34
N VAL A 276 -22.81 -5.35 -12.59
CA VAL A 276 -22.82 -3.95 -12.14
C VAL A 276 -22.02 -3.03 -13.07
N GLY A 277 -20.99 -3.57 -13.73
CA GLY A 277 -20.09 -2.81 -14.60
C GLY A 277 -20.80 -2.02 -15.70
N PRO A 278 -21.72 -2.60 -16.48
CA PRO A 278 -22.44 -1.86 -17.52
C PRO A 278 -23.25 -0.67 -16.97
N LEU A 279 -23.81 -0.81 -15.77
CA LEU A 279 -24.59 0.24 -15.12
C LEU A 279 -23.70 1.33 -14.51
N GLY A 280 -22.57 0.94 -13.89
CA GLY A 280 -21.67 1.85 -13.17
C GLY A 280 -20.62 2.52 -14.04
N LEU A 281 -20.16 1.84 -15.11
CA LEU A 281 -19.07 2.32 -15.98
C LEU A 281 -19.57 2.93 -17.29
N ARG A 282 -20.78 2.58 -17.72
CA ARG A 282 -21.34 2.97 -19.03
C ARG A 282 -22.79 3.41 -18.84
N GLY A 283 -23.12 4.59 -19.23
CA GLY A 283 -24.49 5.07 -19.16
C GLY A 283 -24.68 6.33 -18.29
N PRO A 284 -25.92 6.84 -18.17
CA PRO A 284 -26.17 8.08 -17.44
C PRO A 284 -25.78 8.02 -15.95
N ALA A 285 -25.96 6.87 -15.32
CA ALA A 285 -25.61 6.66 -13.91
C ALA A 285 -24.09 6.75 -13.67
N ALA A 286 -23.27 6.43 -14.67
CA ALA A 286 -21.81 6.50 -14.56
C ALA A 286 -21.33 7.93 -14.22
N ARG A 287 -22.02 8.96 -14.69
CA ARG A 287 -21.71 10.37 -14.41
C ARG A 287 -21.78 10.73 -12.92
N VAL A 288 -22.57 9.99 -12.15
CA VAL A 288 -22.70 10.16 -10.69
C VAL A 288 -21.85 9.12 -9.93
N ILE A 289 -21.89 7.86 -10.39
CA ILE A 289 -21.22 6.75 -9.70
C ILE A 289 -19.71 6.87 -9.82
N MET A 290 -19.17 7.24 -10.99
CA MET A 290 -17.70 7.26 -11.19
C MET A 290 -17.00 8.35 -10.36
N PRO A 291 -17.47 9.60 -10.29
CA PRO A 291 -16.86 10.58 -9.39
C PRO A 291 -16.95 10.17 -7.92
N ALA A 292 -18.08 9.60 -7.50
CA ALA A 292 -18.25 9.11 -6.14
C ALA A 292 -17.27 7.94 -5.85
N ALA A 293 -17.17 6.97 -6.76
CA ALA A 293 -16.24 5.86 -6.63
C ALA A 293 -14.77 6.33 -6.61
N ALA A 294 -14.40 7.25 -7.49
CA ALA A 294 -13.04 7.82 -7.51
C ALA A 294 -12.71 8.52 -6.19
N ARG A 295 -13.67 9.31 -5.66
CA ARG A 295 -13.50 9.99 -4.38
C ARG A 295 -13.35 9.01 -3.20
N LEU A 296 -14.14 7.93 -3.19
CA LEU A 296 -14.07 6.89 -2.16
C LEU A 296 -12.78 6.06 -2.28
N MET A 297 -12.34 5.76 -3.50
CA MET A 297 -11.10 5.03 -3.74
C MET A 297 -9.86 5.86 -3.41
N GLY A 298 -9.89 7.16 -3.66
CA GLY A 298 -8.79 8.09 -3.37
C GLY A 298 -8.76 8.59 -1.92
N ASN A 299 -9.55 7.99 -1.01
CA ASN A 299 -9.68 8.46 0.39
C ASN A 299 -9.98 9.97 0.51
N LEU A 300 -10.72 10.51 -0.46
CA LEU A 300 -11.06 11.94 -0.53
C LEU A 300 -12.36 12.31 0.21
N VAL A 301 -12.84 11.45 1.10
CA VAL A 301 -13.97 11.73 2.00
C VAL A 301 -13.43 12.08 3.37
N THR A 302 -13.47 13.35 3.70
CA THR A 302 -13.01 13.89 4.99
C THR A 302 -14.16 14.07 5.97
N ASP A 303 -13.85 14.30 7.23
CA ASP A 303 -14.86 14.55 8.27
C ASP A 303 -15.61 15.88 8.05
N GLU A 304 -15.05 16.80 7.29
CA GLU A 304 -15.65 18.09 6.95
C GLU A 304 -16.71 17.98 5.84
N ASP A 305 -16.67 16.92 5.04
CA ASP A 305 -17.58 16.70 3.93
C ASP A 305 -19.03 16.47 4.41
N ARG A 306 -19.97 17.24 3.88
CA ARG A 306 -21.41 17.21 4.25
C ARG A 306 -22.30 16.72 3.13
N ASP A 307 -21.77 16.42 1.96
CA ASP A 307 -22.55 15.96 0.82
C ASP A 307 -23.14 14.56 1.01
N LEU A 308 -24.04 14.19 0.10
CA LEU A 308 -24.76 12.92 0.19
C LEU A 308 -23.83 11.70 0.14
N VAL A 309 -22.76 11.75 -0.69
CA VAL A 309 -21.81 10.65 -0.84
C VAL A 309 -21.10 10.40 0.48
N ALA A 310 -20.56 11.45 1.11
CA ALA A 310 -19.89 11.38 2.40
C ALA A 310 -20.83 10.89 3.52
N ARG A 311 -22.06 11.37 3.54
CA ARG A 311 -23.05 10.93 4.54
C ARG A 311 -23.40 9.45 4.40
N VAL A 312 -23.68 8.99 3.18
CA VAL A 312 -23.97 7.57 2.90
C VAL A 312 -22.76 6.70 3.23
N TRP A 313 -21.58 7.14 2.88
CA TRP A 313 -20.34 6.42 3.17
C TRP A 313 -20.12 6.22 4.66
N ARG A 314 -20.19 7.29 5.44
CA ARG A 314 -20.05 7.21 6.91
C ARG A 314 -21.15 6.36 7.57
N ALA A 315 -22.39 6.53 7.15
CA ALA A 315 -23.48 5.70 7.67
C ALA A 315 -23.28 4.20 7.36
N ALA A 316 -22.86 3.88 6.14
CA ALA A 316 -22.53 2.51 5.76
C ALA A 316 -21.29 1.97 6.52
N GLY A 317 -20.30 2.82 6.77
CA GLY A 317 -19.11 2.51 7.58
C GLY A 317 -19.50 2.16 9.02
N ALA A 318 -20.28 3.00 9.66
CA ALA A 318 -20.77 2.78 11.02
C ALA A 318 -21.59 1.48 11.17
N VAL A 319 -22.50 1.21 10.23
CA VAL A 319 -23.26 -0.05 10.20
C VAL A 319 -22.35 -1.25 10.01
N THR A 320 -21.37 -1.15 9.11
CA THR A 320 -20.41 -2.22 8.85
C THR A 320 -19.52 -2.49 10.09
N LYS A 321 -19.08 -1.45 10.77
CA LYS A 321 -18.29 -1.55 12.01
C LYS A 321 -19.09 -2.23 13.11
N ALA A 322 -20.35 -1.86 13.31
CA ALA A 322 -21.24 -2.50 14.27
C ALA A 322 -21.47 -3.99 13.95
N ALA A 323 -21.69 -4.32 12.68
CA ALA A 323 -21.92 -5.70 12.23
C ALA A 323 -20.65 -6.58 12.29
N ARG A 324 -19.45 -5.99 12.32
CA ARG A 324 -18.16 -6.66 12.29
C ARG A 324 -17.28 -6.34 13.48
N ALA A 325 -17.85 -6.14 14.65
CA ALA A 325 -17.11 -5.80 15.88
C ALA A 325 -15.99 -6.83 16.25
N GLY A 326 -16.07 -8.06 15.76
CA GLY A 326 -15.02 -9.08 15.92
C GLY A 326 -14.01 -9.16 14.76
N SER A 327 -14.00 -8.19 13.82
CA SER A 327 -13.05 -8.20 12.70
C SER A 327 -11.65 -7.84 13.19
N PRO A 328 -10.59 -8.60 12.78
CA PRO A 328 -9.23 -8.33 13.21
C PRO A 328 -8.65 -7.12 12.45
N LEU A 329 -9.02 -5.90 12.89
CA LEU A 329 -8.36 -4.67 12.47
C LEU A 329 -7.34 -4.32 13.55
N TRP A 330 -6.06 -4.44 13.23
CA TRP A 330 -4.97 -4.05 14.14
C TRP A 330 -5.14 -4.54 15.59
N ALA A 331 -5.77 -5.72 15.77
CA ALA A 331 -5.95 -6.29 17.10
C ALA A 331 -4.60 -6.39 17.83
N PRO A 332 -4.56 -6.25 19.16
CA PRO A 332 -3.35 -6.48 19.92
C PRO A 332 -2.75 -7.85 19.60
N ALA A 333 -1.43 -7.98 19.72
CA ALA A 333 -0.80 -9.28 19.64
C ALA A 333 -1.42 -10.19 20.71
N GLU A 334 -1.87 -11.38 20.33
CA GLU A 334 -2.21 -12.40 21.33
C GLU A 334 -0.94 -12.67 22.14
N VAL A 335 -0.99 -12.36 23.42
CA VAL A 335 0.09 -12.72 24.35
C VAL A 335 0.16 -14.23 24.34
N ALA A 336 1.22 -14.79 23.74
CA ALA A 336 1.46 -16.22 23.88
C ALA A 336 1.58 -16.51 25.38
N PRO A 337 0.88 -17.55 25.92
CA PRO A 337 1.08 -17.92 27.29
C PRO A 337 2.57 -18.19 27.52
N ALA A 338 3.13 -17.64 28.59
CA ALA A 338 4.51 -17.87 29.00
C ALA A 338 4.71 -19.37 29.13
N SER A 339 5.58 -19.93 28.29
CA SER A 339 5.99 -21.33 28.33
C SER A 339 7.02 -21.56 29.42
#